data_f8b8c99429765ad3b30cc21029183d2c
#
_entry.id   f8b8c99429765ad3b30cc21029183d2c
#
_cell.length_a   1.000
_cell.length_b   1.000
_cell.length_c   1.000
_cell.angle_alpha   90.00
_cell.angle_beta   90.00
_cell.angle_gamma   90.00
#
_symmetry.space_group_name_H-M   'P 1'
#
loop_
_entity.id
_entity.type
_entity.pdbx_description
1 polymer ?
#
loop_
_entity_poly.entity_id
_entity_poly.type
_entity_poly.pdbx_seq_one_letter_code
_entity_poly.pdbx_strand_id
1 'polypeptide(L)'
;IVASLVGSEMCIRDRYINTIPPEEETKSPGDQNIERRLRSLIRWNAAAMVVRANKKFPELGGHIGTFASAATLYDVGMNHFWRAKSDNFGGDLIYFQGHSAPGMYARAFLEGRLNEKQLDSFRQEVNKGGLSSYPHPWLMPNFWQFPTVSMGLGPMLAIYLSLIHI
;
A
#
# COMPACT_ATOMS: atom_id res chain seq x y z
N ILE A 1 16.76 -20.50 -29.00
CA ILE A 1 15.33 -20.17 -28.96
C ILE A 1 14.98 -19.56 -27.59
N VAL A 2 15.48 -20.13 -26.46
CA VAL A 2 15.22 -19.60 -25.14
C VAL A 2 15.90 -18.23 -24.90
N ALA A 3 17.10 -18.04 -25.49
CA ALA A 3 17.79 -16.73 -25.35
C ALA A 3 17.10 -15.59 -26.09
N SER A 4 16.30 -15.86 -27.13
CA SER A 4 15.54 -14.84 -27.84
C SER A 4 14.22 -14.47 -27.12
N LEU A 5 13.69 -15.38 -26.29
CA LEU A 5 12.51 -15.14 -25.46
C LEU A 5 12.82 -14.30 -24.19
N VAL A 6 14.06 -14.39 -23.72
CA VAL A 6 14.56 -13.60 -22.57
C VAL A 6 15.37 -12.39 -23.04
N GLY A 7 15.58 -12.29 -24.36
CA GLY A 7 16.33 -11.19 -24.95
C GLY A 7 15.62 -9.86 -24.82
N SER A 8 16.42 -8.82 -24.87
CA SER A 8 16.00 -7.41 -24.78
C SER A 8 14.78 -7.03 -25.63
N GLU A 9 14.47 -7.79 -26.67
CA GLU A 9 13.32 -7.52 -27.54
C GLU A 9 11.99 -7.75 -26.86
N MET A 10 11.85 -8.79 -26.01
CA MET A 10 10.61 -9.04 -25.28
C MET A 10 10.36 -7.94 -24.25
N CYS A 11 11.40 -7.55 -23.50
CA CYS A 11 11.30 -6.44 -22.54
C CYS A 11 11.20 -5.06 -23.19
N ILE A 12 11.62 -4.92 -24.46
CA ILE A 12 11.63 -3.64 -25.17
C ILE A 12 10.39 -3.49 -26.07
N ARG A 13 9.92 -4.58 -26.70
CA ARG A 13 8.76 -4.56 -27.60
C ARG A 13 7.43 -4.82 -26.91
N ASP A 14 7.41 -5.65 -25.87
CA ASP A 14 6.22 -5.88 -25.05
C ASP A 14 6.07 -4.80 -23.97
N ARG A 15 6.39 -3.58 -24.30
CA ARG A 15 6.03 -2.45 -23.47
C ARG A 15 4.52 -2.40 -23.38
N TYR A 16 4.02 -2.11 -22.18
CA TYR A 16 2.63 -1.75 -22.03
C TYR A 16 2.26 -0.69 -23.08
N ILE A 17 1.42 -1.07 -24.01
CA ILE A 17 0.86 -0.14 -24.99
C ILE A 17 -0.47 0.29 -24.43
N ASN A 18 -0.62 1.57 -24.15
CA ASN A 18 -1.90 2.12 -23.80
C ASN A 18 -2.84 1.96 -24.99
N THR A 19 -3.89 1.15 -24.81
CA THR A 19 -4.88 0.89 -25.86
C THR A 19 -5.91 2.01 -25.98
N ILE A 20 -5.93 2.92 -25.01
CA ILE A 20 -6.77 4.12 -25.01
C ILE A 20 -5.87 5.30 -25.41
N PRO A 21 -6.12 5.97 -26.54
CA PRO A 21 -5.36 7.14 -26.91
C PRO A 21 -5.56 8.28 -25.88
N PRO A 22 -4.54 9.15 -25.68
CA PRO A 22 -4.58 10.18 -24.64
C PRO A 22 -5.79 11.13 -24.72
N GLU A 23 -6.30 11.37 -25.92
CA GLU A 23 -7.48 12.20 -26.16
C GLU A 23 -8.79 11.55 -25.70
N GLU A 24 -8.82 10.22 -25.59
CA GLU A 24 -9.97 9.45 -25.12
C GLU A 24 -9.87 9.10 -23.63
N GLU A 25 -8.73 9.40 -22.99
CA GLU A 25 -8.58 9.14 -21.56
C GLU A 25 -9.56 9.97 -20.73
N THR A 26 -10.28 9.30 -19.86
CA THR A 26 -11.15 9.96 -18.90
C THR A 26 -10.31 10.82 -17.93
N LYS A 27 -10.69 12.07 -17.77
CA LYS A 27 -10.03 12.94 -16.80
C LYS A 27 -10.19 12.39 -15.39
N SER A 28 -9.11 12.46 -14.59
CA SER A 28 -9.19 12.13 -13.17
C SER A 28 -10.31 12.94 -12.50
N PRO A 29 -11.18 12.29 -11.70
CA PRO A 29 -12.29 12.98 -11.04
C PRO A 29 -11.86 13.91 -9.91
N GLY A 30 -10.61 13.77 -9.40
CA GLY A 30 -10.09 14.56 -8.30
C GLY A 30 -9.29 15.79 -8.73
N ASP A 31 -8.96 16.63 -7.75
CA ASP A 31 -8.00 17.72 -7.94
C ASP A 31 -6.58 17.15 -7.89
N GLN A 32 -5.95 17.04 -9.04
CA GLN A 32 -4.61 16.50 -9.20
C GLN A 32 -3.53 17.25 -8.40
N ASN A 33 -3.71 18.54 -8.10
CA ASN A 33 -2.76 19.32 -7.31
C ASN A 33 -2.85 18.93 -5.83
N ILE A 34 -4.07 18.79 -5.33
CA ILE A 34 -4.31 18.31 -3.96
C ILE A 34 -3.79 16.89 -3.81
N GLU A 35 -4.11 15.99 -4.73
CA GLU A 35 -3.67 14.61 -4.69
C GLU A 35 -2.15 14.47 -4.76
N ARG A 36 -1.49 15.27 -5.60
CA ARG A 36 -0.02 15.32 -5.68
C ARG A 36 0.59 15.74 -4.35
N ARG A 37 -0.01 16.72 -3.68
CA ARG A 37 0.44 17.19 -2.36
C ARG A 37 0.23 16.11 -1.29
N LEU A 38 -0.93 15.48 -1.25
CA LEU A 38 -1.23 14.39 -0.31
C LEU A 38 -0.25 13.22 -0.51
N ARG A 39 -0.03 12.79 -1.74
CA ARG A 39 0.94 11.74 -2.09
C ARG A 39 2.35 12.09 -1.62
N SER A 40 2.76 13.32 -1.78
CA SER A 40 4.07 13.77 -1.31
C SER A 40 4.17 13.72 0.22
N LEU A 41 3.15 14.14 0.94
CA LEU A 41 3.08 14.06 2.41
C LEU A 41 3.07 12.62 2.91
N ILE A 42 2.33 11.74 2.27
CA ILE A 42 2.29 10.31 2.63
C ILE A 42 3.67 9.67 2.44
N ARG A 43 4.32 9.92 1.30
CA ARG A 43 5.68 9.42 1.03
C ARG A 43 6.69 9.96 2.04
N TRP A 44 6.61 11.24 2.35
CA TRP A 44 7.47 11.86 3.36
C TRP A 44 7.28 11.22 4.73
N ASN A 45 6.04 11.10 5.20
CA ASN A 45 5.73 10.52 6.51
C ASN A 45 6.16 9.05 6.59
N ALA A 46 5.97 8.27 5.53
CA ALA A 46 6.41 6.89 5.48
C ALA A 46 7.95 6.79 5.59
N ALA A 47 8.68 7.60 4.84
CA ALA A 47 10.14 7.64 4.90
C ALA A 47 10.63 8.14 6.27
N ALA A 48 10.05 9.22 6.78
CA ALA A 48 10.41 9.78 8.08
C ALA A 48 10.19 8.77 9.22
N MET A 49 9.07 8.05 9.21
CA MET A 49 8.76 7.00 10.21
C MET A 49 9.83 5.92 10.20
N VAL A 50 10.21 5.39 9.04
CA VAL A 50 11.23 4.35 8.92
C VAL A 50 12.60 4.87 9.37
N VAL A 51 12.99 6.07 8.93
CA VAL A 51 14.28 6.68 9.30
C VAL A 51 14.35 6.97 10.79
N ARG A 52 13.28 7.51 11.40
CA ARG A 52 13.22 7.79 12.84
C ARG A 52 13.34 6.49 13.65
N ALA A 53 12.63 5.44 13.24
CA ALA A 53 12.70 4.14 13.87
C ALA A 53 14.12 3.56 13.86
N ASN A 54 14.79 3.60 12.69
CA ASN A 54 16.17 3.10 12.55
C ASN A 54 17.21 3.96 13.29
N LYS A 55 16.97 5.26 13.47
CA LYS A 55 17.83 6.08 14.32
C LYS A 55 17.78 5.70 15.80
N LYS A 56 16.60 5.31 16.29
CA LYS A 56 16.42 4.85 17.68
C LYS A 56 16.93 3.42 17.88
N PHE A 57 16.69 2.56 16.90
CA PHE A 57 16.99 1.13 16.94
C PHE A 57 17.63 0.73 15.60
N PRO A 58 18.97 0.78 15.48
CA PRO A 58 19.67 0.59 14.20
C PRO A 58 19.37 -0.73 13.48
N GLU A 59 18.99 -1.77 14.22
CA GLU A 59 18.66 -3.09 13.66
C GLU A 59 17.16 -3.30 13.38
N LEU A 60 16.34 -2.30 13.64
CA LEU A 60 14.89 -2.45 13.51
C LEU A 60 14.46 -2.69 12.04
N GLY A 61 15.18 -2.10 11.10
CA GLY A 61 14.91 -2.22 9.70
C GLY A 61 13.62 -1.49 9.27
N GLY A 62 13.08 -1.89 8.14
CA GLY A 62 11.87 -1.34 7.55
C GLY A 62 12.02 -1.23 6.04
N HIS A 63 10.96 -1.56 5.32
CA HIS A 63 10.95 -1.53 3.87
C HIS A 63 10.20 -0.30 3.39
N ILE A 64 10.86 0.52 2.59
CA ILE A 64 10.23 1.69 1.98
C ILE A 64 10.11 1.54 0.45
N GLY A 65 10.98 0.76 -0.16
CA GLY A 65 11.05 0.59 -1.61
C GLY A 65 9.76 0.05 -2.22
N THR A 66 9.15 -0.95 -1.59
CA THR A 66 7.88 -1.52 -2.06
C THR A 66 6.76 -0.49 -2.04
N PHE A 67 6.63 0.26 -0.96
CA PHE A 67 5.65 1.33 -0.90
C PHE A 67 5.97 2.44 -1.91
N ALA A 68 7.24 2.83 -2.04
CA ALA A 68 7.63 3.89 -2.97
C ALA A 68 7.24 3.58 -4.42
N SER A 69 7.38 2.32 -4.85
CA SER A 69 7.00 1.89 -6.19
C SER A 69 5.48 1.76 -6.38
N ALA A 70 4.74 1.40 -5.34
CA ALA A 70 3.29 1.19 -5.39
C ALA A 70 2.47 2.39 -4.88
N ALA A 71 3.10 3.47 -4.44
CA ALA A 71 2.42 4.59 -3.77
C ALA A 71 1.30 5.20 -4.61
N THR A 72 1.52 5.40 -5.90
CA THR A 72 0.49 5.95 -6.80
C THR A 72 -0.71 5.01 -6.95
N LEU A 73 -0.46 3.71 -7.03
CA LEU A 73 -1.53 2.71 -7.10
C LEU A 73 -2.42 2.77 -5.84
N TYR A 74 -1.80 2.81 -4.66
CA TYR A 74 -2.55 2.92 -3.41
C TYR A 74 -3.31 4.23 -3.29
N ASP A 75 -2.68 5.35 -3.67
CA ASP A 75 -3.33 6.66 -3.61
C ASP A 75 -4.57 6.70 -4.51
N VAL A 76 -4.43 6.25 -5.75
CA VAL A 76 -5.55 6.21 -6.71
C VAL A 76 -6.64 5.24 -6.23
N GLY A 77 -6.25 4.05 -5.74
CA GLY A 77 -7.18 3.09 -5.19
C GLY A 77 -8.01 3.67 -4.05
N MET A 78 -7.34 4.28 -3.06
CA MET A 78 -8.01 4.86 -1.89
C MET A 78 -8.83 6.12 -2.20
N ASN A 79 -8.41 6.91 -3.19
CA ASN A 79 -9.11 8.17 -3.49
C ASN A 79 -10.32 7.96 -4.40
N HIS A 80 -10.30 6.94 -5.28
CA HIS A 80 -11.27 6.87 -6.38
C HIS A 80 -11.99 5.53 -6.54
N PHE A 81 -11.42 4.44 -6.02
CA PHE A 81 -11.96 3.10 -6.30
C PHE A 81 -12.45 2.36 -5.07
N TRP A 82 -11.68 2.36 -3.99
CA TRP A 82 -11.99 1.55 -2.82
C TRP A 82 -12.96 2.27 -1.90
N ARG A 83 -14.00 1.55 -1.53
CA ARG A 83 -15.09 2.08 -0.71
C ARG A 83 -14.95 1.60 0.73
N ALA A 84 -15.00 2.54 1.66
CA ALA A 84 -15.04 2.23 3.08
C ALA A 84 -16.38 1.58 3.47
N LYS A 85 -16.40 0.96 4.63
CA LYS A 85 -17.63 0.45 5.23
C LYS A 85 -18.63 1.60 5.49
N SER A 86 -19.89 1.33 5.17
CA SER A 86 -21.04 2.20 5.47
C SER A 86 -22.18 1.36 6.09
N ASP A 87 -23.28 2.00 6.47
CA ASP A 87 -24.41 1.31 7.10
C ASP A 87 -25.00 0.19 6.25
N ASN A 88 -24.96 0.36 4.93
CA ASN A 88 -25.53 -0.60 3.95
C ASN A 88 -24.49 -1.37 3.13
N PHE A 89 -23.21 -1.19 3.42
CA PHE A 89 -22.12 -1.82 2.67
C PHE A 89 -20.96 -2.19 3.58
N GLY A 90 -20.54 -3.44 3.54
CA GLY A 90 -19.46 -3.97 4.40
C GLY A 90 -18.07 -3.38 4.16
N GLY A 91 -17.89 -2.61 3.10
CA GLY A 91 -16.61 -2.11 2.64
C GLY A 91 -15.90 -3.07 1.69
N ASP A 92 -15.02 -2.54 0.86
CA ASP A 92 -14.18 -3.36 -0.01
C ASP A 92 -13.12 -4.10 0.80
N LEU A 93 -12.82 -5.33 0.40
CA LEU A 93 -11.80 -6.17 1.03
C LEU A 93 -10.48 -6.05 0.26
N ILE A 94 -9.43 -5.62 0.93
CA ILE A 94 -8.15 -5.33 0.28
C ILE A 94 -7.01 -6.08 0.95
N TYR A 95 -6.28 -6.85 0.16
CA TYR A 95 -5.01 -7.46 0.56
C TYR A 95 -3.86 -6.50 0.29
N PHE A 96 -3.53 -5.66 1.26
CA PHE A 96 -2.36 -4.80 1.15
C PHE A 96 -1.08 -5.63 1.21
N GLN A 97 -0.13 -5.34 0.33
CA GLN A 97 1.17 -5.99 0.42
C GLN A 97 1.87 -5.61 1.73
N GLY A 98 2.34 -6.61 2.46
CA GLY A 98 2.91 -6.42 3.79
C GLY A 98 4.05 -5.40 3.85
N HIS A 99 4.94 -5.43 2.86
CA HIS A 99 6.08 -4.51 2.76
C HIS A 99 5.67 -3.05 2.46
N SER A 100 4.42 -2.81 2.09
CA SER A 100 3.86 -1.47 1.89
C SER A 100 3.21 -0.88 3.15
N ALA A 101 3.18 -1.60 4.27
CA ALA A 101 2.59 -1.14 5.53
C ALA A 101 3.01 0.27 5.95
N PRO A 102 4.29 0.72 5.79
CA PRO A 102 4.67 2.09 6.11
C PRO A 102 3.81 3.16 5.43
N GLY A 103 3.44 2.94 4.18
CA GLY A 103 2.58 3.87 3.45
C GLY A 103 1.15 3.91 4.00
N MET A 104 0.62 2.75 4.41
CA MET A 104 -0.71 2.66 5.01
C MET A 104 -0.76 3.38 6.35
N TYR A 105 0.27 3.22 7.19
CA TYR A 105 0.37 3.96 8.45
C TYR A 105 0.53 5.47 8.24
N ALA A 106 1.34 5.87 7.26
CA ALA A 106 1.52 7.27 6.93
C ALA A 106 0.21 7.91 6.43
N ARG A 107 -0.58 7.19 5.63
CA ARG A 107 -1.90 7.63 5.20
C ARG A 107 -2.87 7.74 6.38
N ALA A 108 -2.96 6.73 7.20
CA ALA A 108 -3.83 6.71 8.38
C ALA A 108 -3.48 7.81 9.39
N PHE A 109 -2.22 8.20 9.48
CA PHE A 109 -1.78 9.34 10.26
C PHE A 109 -2.36 10.65 9.72
N LEU A 110 -2.31 10.88 8.42
CA LEU A 110 -2.93 12.08 7.81
C LEU A 110 -4.45 12.09 7.94
N GLU A 111 -5.08 10.92 7.98
CA GLU A 111 -6.52 10.77 8.23
C GLU A 111 -6.90 10.92 9.71
N GLY A 112 -5.94 11.13 10.61
CA GLY A 112 -6.16 11.26 12.04
C GLY A 112 -6.48 9.94 12.76
N ARG A 113 -6.33 8.80 12.10
CA ARG A 113 -6.56 7.46 12.66
C ARG A 113 -5.40 6.96 13.51
N LEU A 114 -4.21 7.46 13.27
CA LEU A 114 -3.00 7.22 14.03
C LEU A 114 -2.40 8.53 14.50
N ASN A 115 -1.67 8.48 15.61
CA ASN A 115 -0.95 9.62 16.15
C ASN A 115 0.57 9.47 16.02
N GLU A 116 1.32 10.53 16.29
CA GLU A 116 2.77 10.55 16.15
C GLU A 116 3.45 9.51 17.06
N LYS A 117 2.96 9.30 18.28
CA LYS A 117 3.53 8.30 19.20
C LYS A 117 3.43 6.89 18.64
N GLN A 118 2.32 6.58 17.94
CA GLN A 118 2.13 5.30 17.28
C GLN A 118 3.11 5.15 16.11
N LEU A 119 3.29 6.18 15.29
CA LEU A 119 4.29 6.15 14.21
C LEU A 119 5.71 5.96 14.75
N ASP A 120 6.06 6.62 15.85
CA ASP A 120 7.37 6.46 16.52
C ASP A 120 7.60 5.06 17.09
N SER A 121 6.54 4.28 17.25
CA SER A 121 6.56 2.88 17.69
C SER A 121 6.40 1.89 16.53
N PHE A 122 6.80 2.30 15.31
CA PHE A 122 6.82 1.44 14.14
C PHE A 122 7.71 0.21 14.36
N ARG A 123 7.21 -0.97 14.00
CA ARG A 123 7.86 -2.30 14.18
C ARG A 123 8.19 -2.65 15.65
N GLN A 124 7.43 -2.12 16.56
CA GLN A 124 7.57 -2.42 17.99
C GLN A 124 6.29 -3.05 18.55
N GLU A 125 5.75 -3.99 17.80
CA GLU A 125 4.51 -4.70 18.13
C GLU A 125 4.56 -5.49 19.43
N VAL A 126 5.74 -5.89 19.89
CA VAL A 126 5.93 -6.52 21.21
C VAL A 126 5.67 -5.56 22.37
N ASN A 127 5.74 -4.27 22.12
CA ASN A 127 5.36 -3.23 23.08
C ASN A 127 3.88 -2.92 22.91
N LYS A 128 3.16 -2.75 24.00
CA LYS A 128 1.73 -2.39 23.96
C LYS A 128 1.51 -1.11 23.18
N GLY A 129 0.74 -1.18 22.10
CA GLY A 129 0.41 -0.04 21.23
C GLY A 129 1.41 0.28 20.13
N GLY A 130 2.45 -0.55 19.94
CA GLY A 130 3.36 -0.45 18.81
C GLY A 130 2.69 -0.87 17.51
N LEU A 131 3.10 -0.23 16.39
CA LEU A 131 2.61 -0.61 15.06
C LEU A 131 3.28 -1.90 14.60
N SER A 132 2.47 -2.82 14.07
CA SER A 132 2.97 -4.08 13.55
C SER A 132 3.88 -3.89 12.34
N SER A 133 4.90 -4.75 12.24
CA SER A 133 5.86 -4.75 11.12
C SER A 133 5.16 -4.99 9.77
N TYR A 134 4.13 -5.81 9.79
CA TYR A 134 3.30 -6.19 8.63
C TYR A 134 1.82 -6.19 9.02
N PRO A 135 0.89 -6.21 8.05
CA PRO A 135 -0.52 -6.38 8.33
C PRO A 135 -0.78 -7.57 9.25
N HIS A 136 -1.31 -7.31 10.43
CA HIS A 136 -1.53 -8.30 11.46
C HIS A 136 -2.85 -8.05 12.19
N PRO A 137 -3.97 -8.67 11.75
CA PRO A 137 -5.31 -8.43 12.32
C PRO A 137 -5.43 -8.72 13.82
N TRP A 138 -4.65 -9.65 14.36
CA TRP A 138 -4.67 -9.96 15.80
C TRP A 138 -4.03 -8.87 16.66
N LEU A 139 -2.99 -8.22 16.14
CA LEU A 139 -2.33 -7.11 16.84
C LEU A 139 -3.04 -5.78 16.63
N MET A 140 -3.63 -5.61 15.46
CA MET A 140 -4.34 -4.38 15.07
C MET A 140 -5.70 -4.72 14.42
N PRO A 141 -6.67 -5.26 15.20
CA PRO A 141 -7.93 -5.81 14.66
C PRO A 141 -8.83 -4.75 14.03
N ASN A 142 -8.73 -3.50 14.46
CA ASN A 142 -9.50 -2.38 13.90
C ASN A 142 -8.79 -1.68 12.73
N PHE A 143 -7.63 -2.19 12.31
CA PHE A 143 -6.83 -1.57 11.26
C PHE A 143 -6.62 -2.50 10.07
N TRP A 144 -6.25 -3.74 10.31
CA TRP A 144 -5.93 -4.71 9.26
C TRP A 144 -7.04 -5.74 9.10
N GLN A 145 -7.47 -5.95 7.85
CA GLN A 145 -8.46 -6.97 7.50
C GLN A 145 -7.82 -8.36 7.35
N PHE A 146 -6.64 -8.42 6.72
CA PHE A 146 -5.97 -9.66 6.39
C PHE A 146 -4.51 -9.66 6.82
N PRO A 147 -3.97 -10.82 7.25
CA PRO A 147 -2.54 -10.98 7.47
C PRO A 147 -1.84 -11.11 6.11
N THR A 148 -0.90 -10.23 5.82
CA THR A 148 -0.15 -10.26 4.57
C THR A 148 1.34 -10.04 4.83
N VAL A 149 2.13 -11.06 4.58
CA VAL A 149 3.60 -11.01 4.63
C VAL A 149 4.19 -11.52 3.34
N SER A 150 3.73 -12.67 2.87
CA SER A 150 4.19 -13.26 1.62
C SER A 150 3.67 -12.49 0.40
N MET A 151 4.60 -12.07 -0.45
CA MET A 151 4.29 -11.31 -1.66
C MET A 151 3.46 -12.11 -2.67
N GLY A 152 3.60 -13.43 -2.70
CA GLY A 152 2.84 -14.30 -3.61
C GLY A 152 1.48 -14.73 -3.06
N LEU A 153 1.38 -14.97 -1.77
CA LEU A 153 0.14 -15.48 -1.16
C LEU A 153 -0.98 -14.43 -1.11
N GLY A 154 -0.66 -13.16 -0.93
CA GLY A 154 -1.66 -12.09 -0.90
C GLY A 154 -2.55 -12.10 -2.16
N PRO A 155 -2.00 -11.98 -3.37
CA PRO A 155 -2.77 -12.05 -4.61
C PRO A 155 -3.54 -13.37 -4.78
N MET A 156 -2.92 -14.51 -4.44
CA MET A 156 -3.59 -15.80 -4.52
C MET A 156 -4.80 -15.89 -3.59
N LEU A 157 -4.64 -15.47 -2.34
CA LEU A 157 -5.74 -15.48 -1.37
C LEU A 157 -6.87 -14.53 -1.78
N ALA A 158 -6.54 -13.37 -2.36
CA ALA A 158 -7.54 -12.44 -2.89
C ALA A 158 -8.35 -13.08 -4.03
N ILE A 159 -7.70 -13.79 -4.95
CA ILE A 159 -8.38 -14.53 -6.03
C ILE A 159 -9.29 -15.60 -5.45
N TYR A 160 -8.81 -16.43 -4.53
CA TYR A 160 -9.63 -17.46 -3.91
C TYR A 160 -10.83 -16.89 -3.16
N LEU A 161 -10.62 -15.80 -2.41
CA LEU A 161 -11.71 -15.15 -1.71
C LEU A 161 -12.77 -14.61 -2.68
N SER A 162 -12.35 -14.02 -3.81
CA SER A 162 -13.28 -13.53 -4.83
C SER A 162 -14.15 -14.64 -5.44
N LEU A 163 -13.60 -15.85 -5.57
CA LEU A 163 -14.33 -16.99 -6.12
C LEU A 163 -15.41 -17.56 -5.17
N ILE A 164 -15.32 -17.29 -3.87
CA ILE A 164 -16.32 -17.73 -2.89
C ILE A 164 -17.62 -16.94 -3.03
N HIS A 165 -17.56 -15.75 -3.58
CA HIS A 165 -18.69 -14.84 -3.72
C HIS A 165 -19.31 -14.83 -5.14
N ILE A 166 -18.84 -15.71 -6.01
CA ILE A 166 -19.45 -15.98 -7.31
C ILE A 166 -20.33 -17.22 -7.18
#